data_d4c43e708099154ea5d39f9e79262c22
#
_entry.id   d4c43e708099154ea5d39f9e79262c22
#
_cell.length_a   1.000
_cell.length_b   1.000
_cell.length_c   1.000
_cell.angle_alpha   90.00
_cell.angle_beta   90.00
_cell.angle_gamma   90.00
#
_symmetry.space_group_name_H-M   'P 1'
#
loop_
_entity.id
_entity.type
_entity.pdbx_description
1 polymer ?
#
loop_
_entity_poly.entity_id
_entity_poly.type
_entity_poly.pdbx_seq_one_letter_code
_entity_poly.pdbx_strand_id
1 'polypeptide(L)'
;MKRVAVLVSGGGTNLQALLESERRGENPNGKIELVVASKPGVYALERAANFGVESAVVSRRDYADSAAFDAALLDTLQKHRIDVVVLAGFLSVLGEKVIAAYRNKIINVHPSLIPSFCGPGFYGLRVHEAALARGVKLTGATVHLVNEECDGGPILLQKAVAVEPGDSPETLQKRVMVEAEWQLLPKALARVCSDEV
;
A
#
# COMPACT_ATOMS: atom_id res chain seq x y z
N MET A 1 -21.40 2.86 -0.53
CA MET A 1 -20.07 2.99 0.13
C MET A 1 -19.24 1.78 -0.27
N LYS A 2 -18.06 1.98 -0.88
CA LYS A 2 -17.15 0.90 -1.30
C LYS A 2 -16.54 0.23 -0.06
N ARG A 3 -16.46 -1.08 -0.07
CA ARG A 3 -15.79 -1.88 0.98
C ARG A 3 -14.32 -2.02 0.65
N VAL A 4 -13.45 -1.59 1.54
CA VAL A 4 -12.01 -1.50 1.31
C VAL A 4 -11.26 -2.56 2.13
N ALA A 5 -10.33 -3.26 1.49
CA ALA A 5 -9.32 -4.06 2.19
C ALA A 5 -7.95 -3.39 2.12
N VAL A 6 -7.23 -3.38 3.23
CA VAL A 6 -5.85 -2.89 3.28
C VAL A 6 -4.90 -4.06 3.55
N LEU A 7 -3.97 -4.31 2.64
CA LEU A 7 -3.00 -5.38 2.70
C LEU A 7 -1.67 -4.85 3.27
N VAL A 8 -1.10 -5.55 4.25
CA VAL A 8 0.05 -5.11 5.04
C VAL A 8 1.06 -6.23 5.29
N SER A 9 2.34 -5.89 5.51
CA SER A 9 3.37 -6.88 5.87
C SER A 9 4.17 -6.52 7.13
N GLY A 10 3.93 -5.36 7.76
CA GLY A 10 4.76 -4.88 8.86
C GLY A 10 4.04 -3.96 9.84
N GLY A 11 4.67 -2.84 10.19
CA GLY A 11 4.21 -1.92 11.22
C GLY A 11 2.90 -1.18 10.93
N GLY A 12 2.51 -1.05 9.64
CA GLY A 12 1.21 -0.49 9.24
C GLY A 12 1.08 1.01 9.43
N THR A 13 2.13 1.79 9.20
CA THR A 13 2.07 3.26 9.32
C THR A 13 1.16 3.89 8.26
N ASN A 14 1.17 3.37 7.05
CA ASN A 14 0.24 3.76 5.98
C ASN A 14 -1.20 3.32 6.29
N LEU A 15 -1.40 2.13 6.89
CA LEU A 15 -2.71 1.73 7.40
C LEU A 15 -3.22 2.70 8.46
N GLN A 16 -2.36 3.13 9.40
CA GLN A 16 -2.73 4.12 10.42
C GLN A 16 -3.24 5.41 9.77
N ALA A 17 -2.53 5.94 8.78
CA ALA A 17 -2.92 7.15 8.07
C ALA A 17 -4.30 7.00 7.39
N LEU A 18 -4.57 5.84 6.80
CA LEU A 18 -5.87 5.52 6.19
C LEU A 18 -7.00 5.47 7.22
N LEU A 19 -6.79 4.77 8.35
CA LEU A 19 -7.77 4.65 9.43
C LEU A 19 -8.10 6.00 10.08
N GLU A 20 -7.09 6.83 10.29
CA GLU A 20 -7.27 8.18 10.81
C GLU A 20 -8.00 9.09 9.83
N SER A 21 -7.70 9.00 8.54
CA SER A 21 -8.40 9.73 7.48
C SER A 21 -9.88 9.33 7.41
N GLU A 22 -10.19 8.03 7.50
CA GLU A 22 -11.57 7.54 7.57
C GLU A 22 -12.29 8.10 8.80
N ARG A 23 -11.66 8.08 9.97
CA ARG A 23 -12.24 8.65 11.21
C ARG A 23 -12.51 10.15 11.10
N ARG A 24 -11.72 10.89 10.31
CA ARG A 24 -11.97 12.33 10.01
C ARG A 24 -13.03 12.55 8.93
N GLY A 25 -13.58 11.48 8.33
CA GLY A 25 -14.60 11.59 7.27
C GLY A 25 -14.04 12.04 5.90
N GLU A 26 -12.73 11.88 5.66
CA GLU A 26 -12.08 12.33 4.43
C GLU A 26 -12.34 11.39 3.23
N ASN A 27 -12.91 10.20 3.46
CA ASN A 27 -13.35 9.26 2.44
C ASN A 27 -14.82 8.85 2.66
N PRO A 28 -15.78 9.69 2.31
CA PRO A 28 -17.21 9.40 2.55
C PRO A 28 -17.75 8.26 1.68
N ASN A 29 -17.06 7.89 0.62
CA ASN A 29 -17.48 6.86 -0.34
C ASN A 29 -16.88 5.48 -0.09
N GLY A 30 -15.94 5.36 0.87
CA GLY A 30 -15.29 4.10 1.20
C GLY A 30 -15.24 3.83 2.70
N LYS A 31 -15.18 2.55 3.06
CA LYS A 31 -15.00 2.10 4.44
C LYS A 31 -13.99 0.96 4.49
N ILE A 32 -13.01 1.05 5.38
CA ILE A 32 -12.03 -0.01 5.62
C ILE A 32 -12.71 -1.10 6.45
N GLU A 33 -12.99 -2.23 5.81
CA GLU A 33 -13.72 -3.35 6.42
C GLU A 33 -12.79 -4.50 6.79
N LEU A 34 -11.62 -4.58 6.16
CA LEU A 34 -10.70 -5.69 6.35
C LEU A 34 -9.23 -5.24 6.27
N VAL A 35 -8.42 -5.74 7.18
CA VAL A 35 -6.96 -5.68 7.08
C VAL A 35 -6.43 -7.09 6.87
N VAL A 36 -5.67 -7.30 5.79
CA VAL A 36 -5.04 -8.60 5.51
C VAL A 36 -3.54 -8.48 5.72
N ALA A 37 -3.02 -9.26 6.67
CA ALA A 37 -1.58 -9.30 6.94
C ALA A 37 -0.93 -10.51 6.22
N SER A 38 0.27 -10.29 5.63
CA SER A 38 1.04 -11.36 4.98
C SER A 38 1.72 -12.33 5.96
N LYS A 39 1.67 -12.04 7.25
CA LYS A 39 2.20 -12.88 8.32
C LYS A 39 1.58 -12.51 9.67
N PRO A 40 1.49 -13.46 10.63
CA PRO A 40 0.95 -13.19 11.95
C PRO A 40 1.87 -12.27 12.77
N GLY A 41 1.31 -11.67 13.82
CA GLY A 41 2.06 -10.90 14.83
C GLY A 41 2.62 -9.56 14.34
N VAL A 42 2.23 -9.06 13.18
CA VAL A 42 2.63 -7.72 12.73
C VAL A 42 1.82 -6.65 13.44
N TYR A 43 2.47 -5.53 13.78
CA TYR A 43 1.83 -4.45 14.54
C TYR A 43 0.64 -3.81 13.81
N ALA A 44 0.56 -3.94 12.50
CA ALA A 44 -0.60 -3.51 11.72
C ALA A 44 -1.92 -4.18 12.17
N LEU A 45 -1.87 -5.43 12.69
CA LEU A 45 -3.05 -6.12 13.24
C LEU A 45 -3.56 -5.46 14.53
N GLU A 46 -2.65 -5.00 15.39
CA GLU A 46 -3.01 -4.23 16.59
C GLU A 46 -3.65 -2.89 16.22
N ARG A 47 -3.14 -2.22 15.18
CA ARG A 47 -3.75 -0.99 14.66
C ARG A 47 -5.18 -1.24 14.16
N ALA A 48 -5.40 -2.31 13.40
CA ALA A 48 -6.74 -2.69 12.95
C ALA A 48 -7.69 -2.92 14.14
N ALA A 49 -7.26 -3.69 15.15
CA ALA A 49 -8.03 -3.96 16.35
C ALA A 49 -8.39 -2.68 17.13
N ASN A 50 -7.44 -1.73 17.27
CA ASN A 50 -7.66 -0.46 17.95
C ASN A 50 -8.70 0.45 17.25
N PHE A 51 -8.95 0.21 15.95
CA PHE A 51 -9.98 0.90 15.18
C PHE A 51 -11.25 0.05 14.97
N GLY A 52 -11.31 -1.15 15.55
CA GLY A 52 -12.45 -2.06 15.41
C GLY A 52 -12.60 -2.65 14.01
N VAL A 53 -11.52 -2.70 13.23
CA VAL A 53 -11.50 -3.26 11.87
C VAL A 53 -11.15 -4.74 11.94
N GLU A 54 -11.93 -5.57 11.24
CA GLU A 54 -11.66 -7.00 11.11
C GLU A 54 -10.31 -7.26 10.44
N SER A 55 -9.61 -8.31 10.86
CA SER A 55 -8.33 -8.67 10.29
C SER A 55 -8.22 -10.16 9.96
N ALA A 56 -7.47 -10.47 8.91
CA ALA A 56 -7.13 -11.82 8.49
C ALA A 56 -5.61 -11.93 8.25
N VAL A 57 -5.09 -13.15 8.35
CA VAL A 57 -3.71 -13.45 7.97
C VAL A 57 -3.73 -14.40 6.78
N VAL A 58 -3.11 -14.00 5.68
CA VAL A 58 -2.93 -14.82 4.49
C VAL A 58 -1.43 -14.82 4.17
N SER A 59 -0.72 -15.83 4.66
CA SER A 59 0.74 -15.90 4.54
C SER A 59 1.13 -16.76 3.34
N ARG A 60 2.00 -16.22 2.45
CA ARG A 60 2.51 -16.97 1.30
C ARG A 60 3.16 -18.29 1.68
N ARG A 61 3.70 -18.39 2.91
CA ARG A 61 4.41 -19.59 3.40
C ARG A 61 3.46 -20.76 3.72
N ASP A 62 2.17 -20.46 3.89
CA ASP A 62 1.16 -21.47 4.26
C ASP A 62 0.60 -22.20 3.03
N TYR A 63 1.06 -21.82 1.82
CA TYR A 63 0.58 -22.37 0.55
C TYR A 63 1.72 -22.98 -0.26
N ALA A 64 1.41 -24.06 -0.97
CA ALA A 64 2.37 -24.83 -1.75
C ALA A 64 3.05 -24.00 -2.85
N ASP A 65 2.28 -23.13 -3.51
CA ASP A 65 2.73 -22.28 -4.61
C ASP A 65 2.06 -20.90 -4.61
N SER A 66 2.45 -20.05 -5.55
CA SER A 66 1.91 -18.70 -5.68
C SER A 66 0.45 -18.71 -6.15
N ALA A 67 0.04 -19.69 -6.93
CA ALA A 67 -1.32 -19.79 -7.42
C ALA A 67 -2.32 -20.16 -6.31
N ALA A 68 -1.91 -21.04 -5.38
CA ALA A 68 -2.70 -21.38 -4.20
C ALA A 68 -2.82 -20.19 -3.24
N PHE A 69 -1.74 -19.44 -3.02
CA PHE A 69 -1.76 -18.20 -2.23
C PHE A 69 -2.70 -17.16 -2.86
N ASP A 70 -2.57 -16.93 -4.17
CA ASP A 70 -3.41 -15.96 -4.90
C ASP A 70 -4.89 -16.31 -4.82
N ALA A 71 -5.22 -17.59 -4.97
CA ALA A 71 -6.59 -18.09 -4.83
C ALA A 71 -7.14 -17.88 -3.41
N ALA A 72 -6.34 -18.14 -2.38
CA ALA A 72 -6.74 -17.95 -0.98
C ALA A 72 -6.92 -16.47 -0.64
N LEU A 73 -6.06 -15.60 -1.14
CA LEU A 73 -6.21 -14.16 -0.98
C LEU A 73 -7.47 -13.66 -1.67
N LEU A 74 -7.72 -14.09 -2.91
CA LEU A 74 -8.93 -13.75 -3.66
C LEU A 74 -10.20 -14.21 -2.93
N ASP A 75 -10.24 -15.45 -2.45
CA ASP A 75 -11.35 -15.99 -1.66
C ASP A 75 -11.63 -15.16 -0.40
N THR A 76 -10.56 -14.78 0.32
CA THR A 76 -10.65 -13.92 1.50
C THR A 76 -11.28 -12.57 1.17
N LEU A 77 -10.83 -11.91 0.12
CA LEU A 77 -11.36 -10.61 -0.33
C LEU A 77 -12.83 -10.73 -0.77
N GLN A 78 -13.18 -11.77 -1.50
CA GLN A 78 -14.54 -12.02 -1.99
C GLN A 78 -15.52 -12.34 -0.86
N LYS A 79 -15.13 -13.16 0.11
CA LYS A 79 -15.94 -13.46 1.30
C LYS A 79 -16.32 -12.21 2.09
N HIS A 80 -15.41 -11.24 2.15
CA HIS A 80 -15.66 -9.93 2.77
C HIS A 80 -16.29 -8.91 1.82
N ARG A 81 -16.66 -9.31 0.59
CA ARG A 81 -17.29 -8.46 -0.42
C ARG A 81 -16.50 -7.15 -0.64
N ILE A 82 -15.19 -7.27 -0.76
CA ILE A 82 -14.31 -6.12 -0.96
C ILE A 82 -14.48 -5.57 -2.38
N ASP A 83 -14.56 -4.25 -2.49
CA ASP A 83 -14.66 -3.51 -3.75
C ASP A 83 -13.32 -2.92 -4.18
N VAL A 84 -12.49 -2.48 -3.23
CA VAL A 84 -11.22 -1.79 -3.45
C VAL A 84 -10.14 -2.39 -2.56
N VAL A 85 -8.95 -2.56 -3.11
CA VAL A 85 -7.79 -3.11 -2.40
C VAL A 85 -6.68 -2.06 -2.33
N VAL A 86 -6.08 -1.89 -1.16
CA VAL A 86 -4.95 -0.99 -0.92
C VAL A 86 -3.74 -1.80 -0.49
N LEU A 87 -2.62 -1.68 -1.22
CA LEU A 87 -1.33 -2.21 -0.78
C LEU A 87 -0.62 -1.14 0.04
N ALA A 88 -0.50 -1.37 1.33
CA ALA A 88 0.11 -0.45 2.30
C ALA A 88 1.38 -1.08 2.91
N GLY A 89 2.43 -1.21 2.11
CA GLY A 89 3.63 -1.94 2.48
C GLY A 89 3.41 -3.46 2.48
N PHE A 90 2.69 -3.96 1.50
CA PHE A 90 2.48 -5.39 1.28
C PHE A 90 3.60 -5.95 0.41
N LEU A 91 4.39 -6.88 0.96
CA LEU A 91 5.61 -7.37 0.31
C LEU A 91 5.41 -8.66 -0.51
N SER A 92 4.23 -9.28 -0.44
CA SER A 92 3.93 -10.43 -1.30
C SER A 92 3.42 -9.95 -2.66
N VAL A 93 3.89 -10.59 -3.72
CA VAL A 93 3.43 -10.29 -5.08
C VAL A 93 2.01 -10.84 -5.26
N LEU A 94 1.12 -10.00 -5.77
CA LEU A 94 -0.23 -10.45 -6.15
C LEU A 94 -0.17 -11.26 -7.44
N GLY A 95 -1.00 -12.30 -7.50
CA GLY A 95 -1.13 -13.11 -8.70
C GLY A 95 -2.17 -12.56 -9.68
N GLU A 96 -2.19 -13.17 -10.87
CA GLU A 96 -3.05 -12.75 -11.97
C GLU A 96 -4.54 -12.77 -11.62
N LYS A 97 -4.99 -13.72 -10.78
CA LYS A 97 -6.41 -13.85 -10.43
C LYS A 97 -6.89 -12.68 -9.59
N VAL A 98 -6.11 -12.25 -8.59
CA VAL A 98 -6.44 -11.08 -7.77
C VAL A 98 -6.41 -9.82 -8.64
N ILE A 99 -5.35 -9.63 -9.46
CA ILE A 99 -5.22 -8.46 -10.34
C ILE A 99 -6.38 -8.38 -11.33
N ALA A 100 -6.75 -9.50 -11.96
CA ALA A 100 -7.86 -9.54 -12.92
C ALA A 100 -9.21 -9.24 -12.26
N ALA A 101 -9.47 -9.82 -11.06
CA ALA A 101 -10.71 -9.62 -10.32
C ALA A 101 -10.90 -8.18 -9.83
N TYR A 102 -9.79 -7.51 -9.51
CA TYR A 102 -9.77 -6.13 -8.99
C TYR A 102 -9.11 -5.14 -9.95
N ARG A 103 -9.21 -5.38 -11.27
CA ARG A 103 -8.64 -4.48 -12.29
C ARG A 103 -9.13 -3.04 -12.10
N ASN A 104 -8.18 -2.09 -12.07
CA ASN A 104 -8.40 -0.67 -11.76
C ASN A 104 -9.00 -0.38 -10.36
N LYS A 105 -8.91 -1.34 -9.45
CA LYS A 105 -9.42 -1.22 -8.07
C LYS A 105 -8.37 -1.59 -7.01
N ILE A 106 -7.12 -1.78 -7.42
CA ILE A 106 -5.99 -2.01 -6.53
C ILE A 106 -5.08 -0.80 -6.63
N ILE A 107 -4.78 -0.16 -5.50
CA ILE A 107 -3.79 0.91 -5.43
C ILE A 107 -2.60 0.49 -4.56
N ASN A 108 -1.42 0.99 -4.93
CA ASN A 108 -0.19 0.81 -4.17
C ASN A 108 0.46 2.16 -3.90
N VAL A 109 1.09 2.32 -2.74
CA VAL A 109 2.00 3.43 -2.47
C VAL A 109 3.43 2.93 -2.52
N HIS A 110 4.25 3.58 -3.37
CA HIS A 110 5.67 3.30 -3.52
C HIS A 110 6.49 4.52 -3.08
N PRO A 111 7.55 4.35 -2.24
CA PRO A 111 8.27 5.47 -1.62
C PRO A 111 9.33 6.09 -2.53
N SER A 112 9.01 6.29 -3.80
CA SER A 112 9.83 7.04 -4.76
C SER A 112 8.96 7.77 -5.79
N LEU A 113 9.60 8.62 -6.59
CA LEU A 113 8.99 9.22 -7.78
C LEU A 113 9.16 8.26 -8.97
N ILE A 114 8.21 7.36 -9.19
CA ILE A 114 8.22 6.44 -10.34
C ILE A 114 8.38 7.25 -11.64
N PRO A 115 9.26 6.84 -12.56
CA PRO A 115 9.91 5.53 -12.71
C PRO A 115 11.27 5.36 -12.01
N SER A 116 11.69 6.27 -11.14
CA SER A 116 12.97 6.16 -10.43
C SER A 116 12.82 5.23 -9.21
N PHE A 117 13.85 4.39 -8.97
CA PHE A 117 13.97 3.53 -7.78
C PHE A 117 12.72 2.69 -7.49
N CYS A 118 12.16 2.07 -8.53
CA CYS A 118 10.97 1.21 -8.46
C CYS A 118 11.19 -0.12 -9.17
N GLY A 119 10.21 -1.01 -9.09
CA GLY A 119 10.28 -2.35 -9.67
C GLY A 119 10.92 -3.39 -8.75
N PRO A 120 11.23 -4.59 -9.28
CA PRO A 120 11.74 -5.71 -8.49
C PRO A 120 12.99 -5.36 -7.67
N GLY A 121 12.93 -5.63 -6.35
CA GLY A 121 14.05 -5.37 -5.44
C GLY A 121 14.01 -4.00 -4.73
N PHE A 122 13.21 -3.05 -5.20
CA PHE A 122 13.04 -1.74 -4.56
C PHE A 122 11.87 -1.74 -3.57
N TYR A 123 12.17 -1.92 -2.29
CA TYR A 123 11.19 -1.86 -1.20
C TYR A 123 11.85 -1.45 0.12
N GLY A 124 11.06 -0.88 1.01
CA GLY A 124 11.51 -0.46 2.34
C GLY A 124 12.69 0.51 2.28
N LEU A 125 13.69 0.30 3.12
CA LEU A 125 14.89 1.16 3.19
C LEU A 125 15.72 1.15 1.90
N ARG A 126 15.69 0.07 1.12
CA ARG A 126 16.48 -0.05 -0.12
C ARG A 126 16.19 1.05 -1.13
N VAL A 127 14.97 1.55 -1.17
CA VAL A 127 14.59 2.68 -2.03
C VAL A 127 15.34 3.94 -1.63
N HIS A 128 15.39 4.23 -0.34
CA HIS A 128 16.05 5.42 0.21
C HIS A 128 17.57 5.30 0.15
N GLU A 129 18.12 4.12 0.40
CA GLU A 129 19.56 3.80 0.20
C GLU A 129 19.97 4.08 -1.24
N ALA A 130 19.20 3.61 -2.22
CA ALA A 130 19.48 3.83 -3.63
C ALA A 130 19.39 5.31 -4.04
N ALA A 131 18.38 6.02 -3.52
CA ALA A 131 18.22 7.46 -3.76
C ALA A 131 19.40 8.26 -3.22
N LEU A 132 19.84 7.96 -1.98
CA LEU A 132 21.01 8.61 -1.36
C LEU A 132 22.31 8.26 -2.10
N ALA A 133 22.52 6.98 -2.44
CA ALA A 133 23.69 6.54 -3.18
C ALA A 133 23.79 7.18 -4.57
N ARG A 134 22.66 7.42 -5.23
CA ARG A 134 22.60 8.12 -6.52
C ARG A 134 22.85 9.62 -6.38
N GLY A 135 22.65 10.19 -5.19
CA GLY A 135 22.83 11.61 -4.91
C GLY A 135 21.73 12.51 -5.47
N VAL A 136 20.50 11.98 -5.62
CA VAL A 136 19.35 12.77 -6.06
C VAL A 136 19.04 13.87 -5.04
N LYS A 137 18.51 14.98 -5.51
CA LYS A 137 18.11 16.12 -4.65
C LYS A 137 16.64 16.08 -4.28
N LEU A 138 15.84 15.33 -5.05
CA LEU A 138 14.43 15.10 -4.82
C LEU A 138 14.15 13.62 -4.90
N THR A 139 13.36 13.14 -3.95
CA THR A 139 12.69 11.84 -3.94
C THR A 139 11.20 12.08 -3.70
N GLY A 140 10.46 11.13 -3.17
CA GLY A 140 9.05 11.33 -2.85
C GLY A 140 8.29 10.03 -2.75
N ALA A 141 6.99 10.11 -3.01
CA ALA A 141 6.13 8.94 -3.10
C ALA A 141 5.19 9.02 -4.31
N THR A 142 4.81 7.85 -4.77
CA THR A 142 3.85 7.64 -5.86
C THR A 142 2.75 6.73 -5.39
N VAL A 143 1.49 7.10 -5.64
CA VAL A 143 0.35 6.19 -5.57
C VAL A 143 -0.09 5.88 -7.00
N HIS A 144 -0.20 4.60 -7.31
CA HIS A 144 -0.55 4.12 -8.64
C HIS A 144 -1.55 2.97 -8.58
N LEU A 145 -2.25 2.73 -9.68
CA LEU A 145 -3.02 1.51 -9.89
C LEU A 145 -2.07 0.34 -10.08
N VAL A 146 -2.45 -0.83 -9.57
CA VAL A 146 -1.66 -2.05 -9.72
C VAL A 146 -2.09 -2.80 -10.97
N ASN A 147 -1.10 -3.23 -11.74
CA ASN A 147 -1.23 -4.12 -12.89
C ASN A 147 -0.25 -5.30 -12.77
N GLU A 148 -0.07 -6.04 -13.84
CA GLU A 148 0.80 -7.21 -13.91
C GLU A 148 2.31 -6.87 -13.83
N GLU A 149 2.67 -5.61 -14.06
CA GLU A 149 4.05 -5.10 -13.95
C GLU A 149 4.29 -4.49 -12.56
N CYS A 150 5.37 -4.89 -11.90
CA CYS A 150 5.74 -4.35 -10.59
C CYS A 150 5.98 -2.85 -10.68
N ASP A 151 5.22 -2.06 -9.93
CA ASP A 151 5.22 -0.60 -9.92
C ASP A 151 4.96 0.06 -11.30
N GLY A 152 4.44 -0.70 -12.29
CA GLY A 152 4.28 -0.27 -13.68
C GLY A 152 2.90 0.28 -14.04
N GLY A 153 1.93 0.26 -13.13
CA GLY A 153 0.57 0.70 -13.40
C GLY A 153 0.40 2.22 -13.46
N PRO A 154 -0.76 2.71 -13.95
CA PRO A 154 -1.05 4.14 -14.08
C PRO A 154 -0.90 4.91 -12.76
N ILE A 155 -0.18 6.03 -12.82
CA ILE A 155 0.06 6.89 -11.66
C ILE A 155 -1.21 7.72 -11.36
N LEU A 156 -1.65 7.70 -10.11
CA LEU A 156 -2.78 8.50 -9.63
C LEU A 156 -2.32 9.81 -8.99
N LEU A 157 -1.33 9.74 -8.11
CA LEU A 157 -0.79 10.89 -7.37
C LEU A 157 0.72 10.71 -7.14
N GLN A 158 1.43 11.84 -7.18
CA GLN A 158 2.84 11.91 -6.79
C GLN A 158 3.10 13.14 -5.93
N LYS A 159 4.07 13.05 -5.03
CA LYS A 159 4.58 14.19 -4.26
C LYS A 159 6.08 14.10 -4.10
N ALA A 160 6.77 15.16 -4.48
CA ALA A 160 8.20 15.29 -4.27
C ALA A 160 8.54 15.67 -2.82
N VAL A 161 9.68 15.15 -2.35
CA VAL A 161 10.26 15.41 -1.03
C VAL A 161 11.75 15.69 -1.23
N ALA A 162 12.27 16.73 -0.57
CA ALA A 162 13.68 17.07 -0.64
C ALA A 162 14.55 16.02 0.09
N VAL A 163 15.72 15.77 -0.49
CA VAL A 163 16.81 15.04 0.18
C VAL A 163 17.71 16.08 0.84
N GLU A 164 17.81 16.03 2.17
CA GLU A 164 18.57 17.01 2.94
C GLU A 164 20.03 16.55 3.15
N PRO A 165 20.97 17.49 3.28
CA PRO A 165 22.33 17.15 3.64
C PRO A 165 22.40 16.38 4.95
N GLY A 166 23.10 15.23 4.95
CA GLY A 166 23.25 14.40 6.15
C GLY A 166 22.11 13.39 6.38
N ASP A 167 21.16 13.26 5.47
CA ASP A 167 20.14 12.23 5.57
C ASP A 167 20.75 10.83 5.63
N SER A 168 20.26 10.02 6.57
CA SER A 168 20.37 8.57 6.52
C SER A 168 19.16 7.97 5.77
N PRO A 169 19.22 6.70 5.34
CA PRO A 169 18.05 6.03 4.77
C PRO A 169 16.80 6.12 5.65
N GLU A 170 16.97 6.00 6.98
CA GLU A 170 15.88 6.03 7.95
C GLU A 170 15.28 7.43 8.10
N THR A 171 16.12 8.48 8.13
CA THR A 171 15.64 9.87 8.23
C THR A 171 14.89 10.27 6.97
N LEU A 172 15.40 9.87 5.80
CA LEU A 172 14.75 10.12 4.53
C LEU A 172 13.44 9.34 4.41
N GLN A 173 13.42 8.05 4.80
CA GLN A 173 12.21 7.24 4.83
C GLN A 173 11.12 7.91 5.69
N LYS A 174 11.46 8.31 6.92
CA LYS A 174 10.51 8.97 7.81
C LYS A 174 9.95 10.25 7.22
N ARG A 175 10.78 11.07 6.56
CA ARG A 175 10.35 12.29 5.89
C ARG A 175 9.40 11.98 4.74
N VAL A 176 9.72 11.02 3.89
CA VAL A 176 8.86 10.58 2.77
C VAL A 176 7.51 10.06 3.28
N MET A 177 7.50 9.27 4.35
CA MET A 177 6.25 8.81 4.99
C MET A 177 5.38 10.00 5.42
N VAL A 178 5.93 10.94 6.20
CA VAL A 178 5.18 12.05 6.79
C VAL A 178 4.73 13.06 5.73
N GLU A 179 5.64 13.43 4.84
CA GLU A 179 5.38 14.51 3.89
C GLU A 179 4.67 14.05 2.62
N ALA A 180 4.75 12.77 2.26
CA ALA A 180 4.17 12.27 1.03
C ALA A 180 3.20 11.08 1.25
N GLU A 181 3.67 9.91 1.71
CA GLU A 181 2.87 8.69 1.70
C GLU A 181 1.54 8.84 2.48
N TRP A 182 1.61 9.32 3.73
CA TRP A 182 0.45 9.45 4.61
C TRP A 182 -0.56 10.52 4.16
N GLN A 183 -0.15 11.37 3.22
CA GLN A 183 -1.02 12.38 2.62
C GLN A 183 -1.62 11.89 1.28
N LEU A 184 -0.81 11.21 0.47
CA LEU A 184 -1.22 10.79 -0.86
C LEU A 184 -2.15 9.58 -0.84
N LEU A 185 -1.83 8.57 -0.01
CA LEU A 185 -2.57 7.32 -0.02
C LEU A 185 -4.04 7.49 0.38
N PRO A 186 -4.39 8.23 1.45
CA PRO A 186 -5.80 8.52 1.75
C PRO A 186 -6.52 9.28 0.64
N LYS A 187 -5.86 10.28 0.02
CA LYS A 187 -6.44 11.05 -1.10
C LYS A 187 -6.69 10.19 -2.33
N ALA A 188 -5.75 9.29 -2.67
CA ALA A 188 -5.92 8.37 -3.78
C ALA A 188 -7.06 7.37 -3.51
N LEU A 189 -7.15 6.84 -2.29
CA LEU A 189 -8.25 5.95 -1.90
C LEU A 189 -9.61 6.65 -2.04
N ALA A 190 -9.73 7.89 -1.60
CA ALA A 190 -10.98 8.65 -1.73
C ALA A 190 -11.40 8.81 -3.21
N ARG A 191 -10.45 9.09 -4.13
CA ARG A 191 -10.71 9.16 -5.57
C ARG A 191 -11.18 7.83 -6.16
N VAL A 192 -10.52 6.73 -5.79
CA VAL A 192 -10.92 5.38 -6.27
C VAL A 192 -12.31 5.01 -5.73
N CYS A 193 -12.62 5.38 -4.50
CA CYS A 193 -13.94 5.11 -3.91
C CYS A 193 -15.06 5.96 -4.53
N SER A 194 -14.75 7.14 -5.06
CA SER A 194 -15.70 8.01 -5.77
C SER A 194 -15.76 7.76 -7.28
N ASP A 195 -15.06 6.75 -7.79
CA ASP A 195 -14.97 6.41 -9.22
C ASP A 195 -14.41 7.58 -10.08
N GLU A 196 -13.47 8.38 -9.51
CA GLU A 196 -12.79 9.52 -10.17
C GLU A 196 -11.43 9.15 -10.79
N VAL A 197 -11.24 7.88 -11.15
CA VAL A 197 -9.99 7.32 -11.71
C VAL A 197 -10.27 6.41 -12.90
#